data_87211b1b1a82c34494fa5e0be14addfa
#
_entry.id   87211b1b1a82c34494fa5e0be14addfa
#
_cell.length_a   1.000
_cell.length_b   1.000
_cell.length_c   1.000
_cell.angle_alpha   90.00
_cell.angle_beta   90.00
_cell.angle_gamma   90.00
#
_symmetry.space_group_name_H-M   'P 1'
#
loop_
_entity.id
_entity.type
_entity.pdbx_description
1 polymer ?
#
loop_
_entity_poly.entity_id
_entity_poly.type
_entity_poly.pdbx_seq_one_letter_code
_entity_poly.pdbx_strand_id
1 'polypeptide(L)'
;EGVRAGGAGLPGGDRHTDVLPGPEGSQSAALRLLQHYGDRVAMWEIWNEPNLRSKNNPEVYAEMLIATAEEIRKVNRKAVIIGFGLSGVPTAWPKKVMDILKDRKKTDLIDMVSFHPYYPNPDNATTDILALDSLMKSYSPKIKLFQGETGCPSILEYGHAMNHYEWSEYKQAKWDLRRMANDFRLEIMSNIFTMVDLQYENMLQSFGLIRMNLRKKVVYKRPSYYAVQHMVSLLTTKVHPFDLEVDHNATREISVVGIKDEAGKTVGAMLWYSDQMPTDVLEKDNVSMTIKGLDMKDPVYVEP
;
A
#
# COMPACT_ATOMS: atom_id res chain seq x y z
N GLU A 1 8.14 5.87 -11.66
CA GLU A 1 6.91 5.21 -12.14
C GLU A 1 7.13 3.70 -12.13
N GLY A 2 6.31 2.96 -11.36
CA GLY A 2 6.36 1.51 -11.27
C GLY A 2 5.43 0.87 -12.30
N VAL A 3 5.85 -0.20 -12.92
CA VAL A 3 5.00 -1.03 -13.79
C VAL A 3 4.75 -2.35 -13.08
N ARG A 4 3.47 -2.69 -12.89
CA ARG A 4 3.07 -4.03 -12.46
C ARG A 4 3.14 -4.98 -13.65
N ALA A 5 3.96 -5.98 -13.59
CA ALA A 5 3.90 -7.12 -14.52
C ALA A 5 2.75 -8.06 -14.10
N GLY A 6 1.56 -7.50 -13.99
CA GLY A 6 0.33 -8.25 -13.80
C GLY A 6 -0.42 -8.31 -15.11
N GLY A 7 -0.79 -9.51 -15.55
CA GLY A 7 -1.37 -9.89 -16.82
C GLY A 7 -2.11 -8.81 -17.56
N ALA A 8 -1.45 -8.16 -18.51
CA ALA A 8 -2.12 -7.48 -19.60
C ALA A 8 -2.86 -8.56 -20.40
N GLY A 9 -4.16 -8.70 -20.17
CA GLY A 9 -5.02 -9.52 -20.98
C GLY A 9 -4.91 -9.08 -22.44
N LEU A 10 -4.46 -9.96 -23.29
CA LEU A 10 -4.55 -9.78 -24.73
C LEU A 10 -6.03 -9.59 -25.11
N PRO A 11 -6.36 -8.69 -26.06
CA PRO A 11 -7.72 -8.52 -26.52
C PRO A 11 -8.17 -9.78 -27.26
N GLY A 12 -9.08 -10.50 -26.69
CA GLY A 12 -9.68 -11.70 -27.30
C GLY A 12 -10.06 -12.71 -26.23
N GLY A 13 -11.25 -12.53 -25.66
CA GLY A 13 -12.07 -13.44 -24.90
C GLY A 13 -11.41 -14.69 -24.34
N ASP A 14 -11.23 -14.74 -23.05
CA ASP A 14 -11.74 -15.81 -22.22
C ASP A 14 -11.32 -15.55 -20.78
N ARG A 15 -12.35 -15.68 -19.93
CA ARG A 15 -12.28 -15.77 -18.47
C ARG A 15 -10.88 -15.80 -17.90
N HIS A 16 -10.55 -14.83 -17.07
CA HIS A 16 -9.37 -14.81 -16.22
C HIS A 16 -9.05 -16.22 -15.74
N THR A 17 -8.04 -16.83 -16.32
CA THR A 17 -7.49 -18.06 -15.77
C THR A 17 -6.80 -17.67 -14.49
N ASP A 18 -7.45 -17.98 -13.38
CA ASP A 18 -7.02 -17.70 -12.02
C ASP A 18 -5.74 -18.48 -11.60
N VAL A 19 -4.97 -18.92 -12.55
CA VAL A 19 -3.78 -19.76 -12.37
C VAL A 19 -2.56 -18.92 -12.70
N LEU A 20 -1.58 -18.94 -11.81
CA LEU A 20 -0.26 -18.35 -12.06
C LEU A 20 0.28 -18.86 -13.40
N PRO A 21 0.79 -17.99 -14.28
CA PRO A 21 1.49 -18.45 -15.48
C PRO A 21 2.70 -19.27 -15.06
N GLY A 22 3.00 -20.31 -15.82
CA GLY A 22 4.23 -21.04 -15.62
C GLY A 22 5.46 -20.11 -15.77
N PRO A 23 6.63 -20.53 -15.30
CA PRO A 23 7.86 -19.74 -15.37
C PRO A 23 8.15 -19.18 -16.76
N GLU A 24 7.98 -19.99 -17.81
CA GLU A 24 8.20 -19.58 -19.21
C GLU A 24 7.25 -18.48 -19.68
N GLY A 25 5.97 -18.54 -19.29
CA GLY A 25 4.98 -17.50 -19.63
C GLY A 25 5.29 -16.17 -18.96
N SER A 26 5.69 -16.19 -17.70
CA SER A 26 6.12 -15.01 -16.94
C SER A 26 7.39 -14.38 -17.49
N GLN A 27 8.40 -15.19 -17.82
CA GLN A 27 9.64 -14.73 -18.46
C GLN A 27 9.35 -14.06 -19.79
N SER A 28 8.50 -14.64 -20.64
CA SER A 28 8.15 -14.08 -21.94
C SER A 28 7.43 -12.73 -21.82
N ALA A 29 6.52 -12.57 -20.84
CA ALA A 29 5.86 -11.31 -20.58
C ALA A 29 6.84 -10.25 -20.05
N ALA A 30 7.68 -10.59 -19.09
CA ALA A 30 8.71 -9.72 -18.54
C ALA A 30 9.68 -9.24 -19.64
N LEU A 31 10.15 -10.14 -20.50
CA LEU A 31 11.04 -9.80 -21.62
C LEU A 31 10.41 -8.80 -22.59
N ARG A 32 9.13 -8.95 -22.95
CA ARG A 32 8.44 -8.00 -23.84
C ARG A 32 8.35 -6.61 -23.20
N LEU A 33 8.02 -6.54 -21.91
CA LEU A 33 7.96 -5.28 -21.18
C LEU A 33 9.34 -4.63 -21.06
N LEU A 34 10.38 -5.43 -20.77
CA LEU A 34 11.76 -4.97 -20.70
C LEU A 34 12.26 -4.47 -22.05
N GLN A 35 11.92 -5.14 -23.16
CA GLN A 35 12.27 -4.68 -24.52
C GLN A 35 11.63 -3.36 -24.86
N HIS A 36 10.39 -3.10 -24.37
CA HIS A 36 9.68 -1.87 -24.65
C HIS A 36 10.08 -0.71 -23.72
N TYR A 37 10.19 -0.99 -22.41
CA TYR A 37 10.43 0.05 -21.41
C TYR A 37 11.90 0.17 -21.01
N GLY A 38 12.68 -0.91 -21.14
CA GLY A 38 14.11 -0.92 -20.85
C GLY A 38 14.46 -0.41 -19.45
N ASP A 39 15.34 0.54 -19.39
CA ASP A 39 15.82 1.20 -18.17
C ASP A 39 14.89 2.33 -17.64
N ARG A 40 13.82 2.65 -18.37
CA ARG A 40 12.85 3.69 -17.96
C ARG A 40 12.00 3.29 -16.75
N VAL A 41 11.88 1.99 -16.47
CA VAL A 41 11.16 1.46 -15.32
C VAL A 41 12.16 0.99 -14.28
N ALA A 42 12.15 1.67 -13.12
CA ALA A 42 13.08 1.38 -12.03
C ALA A 42 12.61 0.25 -11.10
N MET A 43 11.30 0.09 -10.93
CA MET A 43 10.69 -0.81 -9.96
C MET A 43 9.73 -1.78 -10.66
N TRP A 44 9.86 -3.07 -10.37
CA TRP A 44 9.08 -4.14 -10.98
C TRP A 44 8.40 -4.98 -9.92
N GLU A 45 7.07 -4.90 -9.84
CA GLU A 45 6.27 -5.75 -8.97
C GLU A 45 5.87 -7.03 -9.72
N ILE A 46 6.21 -8.18 -9.13
CA ILE A 46 6.01 -9.49 -9.76
C ILE A 46 4.74 -10.12 -9.25
N TRP A 47 3.70 -10.10 -10.07
CA TRP A 47 2.35 -10.63 -9.85
C TRP A 47 1.52 -9.84 -8.84
N ASN A 48 0.21 -10.21 -8.77
CA ASN A 48 -0.78 -9.60 -7.87
C ASN A 48 -1.49 -10.69 -7.09
N GLU A 49 -1.50 -10.58 -5.76
CA GLU A 49 -2.24 -11.42 -4.81
C GLU A 49 -2.08 -12.93 -5.03
N PRO A 50 -0.84 -13.46 -5.10
CA PRO A 50 -0.61 -14.88 -5.36
C PRO A 50 -1.14 -15.78 -4.23
N ASN A 51 -1.38 -15.24 -3.05
CA ASN A 51 -1.90 -15.97 -1.89
C ASN A 51 -3.44 -15.97 -1.78
N LEU A 52 -4.15 -15.21 -2.62
CA LEU A 52 -5.61 -15.02 -2.51
C LEU A 52 -6.41 -16.31 -2.81
N ARG A 53 -5.85 -17.20 -3.61
CA ARG A 53 -6.57 -18.39 -4.10
C ARG A 53 -5.93 -19.67 -3.64
N SER A 54 -6.75 -20.66 -3.30
CA SER A 54 -6.29 -21.98 -2.85
C SER A 54 -5.43 -22.75 -3.87
N LYS A 55 -5.49 -22.35 -5.15
CA LYS A 55 -4.70 -22.95 -6.24
C LYS A 55 -3.32 -22.31 -6.41
N ASN A 56 -3.04 -21.21 -5.72
CA ASN A 56 -1.76 -20.53 -5.83
C ASN A 56 -0.76 -21.17 -4.87
N ASN A 57 0.04 -22.04 -5.45
CA ASN A 57 1.06 -22.80 -4.74
C ASN A 57 2.30 -21.93 -4.53
N PRO A 58 2.85 -21.84 -3.28
CA PRO A 58 4.08 -21.11 -3.00
C PRO A 58 5.27 -21.53 -3.85
N GLU A 59 5.41 -22.83 -4.18
CA GLU A 59 6.49 -23.36 -5.01
C GLU A 59 6.39 -22.80 -6.44
N VAL A 60 5.19 -22.82 -7.04
CA VAL A 60 4.96 -22.26 -8.40
C VAL A 60 5.25 -20.78 -8.43
N TYR A 61 4.81 -20.05 -7.39
CA TYR A 61 5.09 -18.62 -7.28
C TYR A 61 6.60 -18.35 -7.13
N ALA A 62 7.30 -19.11 -6.29
CA ALA A 62 8.74 -18.96 -6.10
C ALA A 62 9.52 -19.17 -7.41
N GLU A 63 9.17 -20.20 -8.21
CA GLU A 63 9.78 -20.44 -9.52
C GLU A 63 9.55 -19.26 -10.48
N MET A 64 8.31 -18.80 -10.57
CA MET A 64 7.94 -17.65 -11.38
C MET A 64 8.69 -16.39 -10.96
N LEU A 65 8.76 -16.14 -9.66
CA LEU A 65 9.45 -14.99 -9.08
C LEU A 65 10.95 -15.02 -9.42
N ILE A 66 11.61 -16.15 -9.20
CA ILE A 66 13.04 -16.33 -9.50
C ILE A 66 13.28 -16.08 -11.00
N ALA A 67 12.55 -16.79 -11.86
CA ALA A 67 12.73 -16.70 -13.29
C ALA A 67 12.54 -15.26 -13.83
N THR A 68 11.48 -14.58 -13.35
CA THR A 68 11.17 -13.22 -13.78
C THR A 68 12.20 -12.21 -13.25
N ALA A 69 12.58 -12.31 -11.97
CA ALA A 69 13.57 -11.42 -11.37
C ALA A 69 14.94 -11.54 -12.02
N GLU A 70 15.37 -12.76 -12.37
CA GLU A 70 16.63 -12.99 -13.06
C GLU A 70 16.64 -12.35 -14.45
N GLU A 71 15.55 -12.45 -15.21
CA GLU A 71 15.45 -11.80 -16.54
C GLU A 71 15.49 -10.27 -16.40
N ILE A 72 14.76 -9.70 -15.43
CA ILE A 72 14.82 -8.26 -15.17
C ILE A 72 16.25 -7.82 -14.86
N ARG A 73 16.94 -8.55 -13.99
CA ARG A 73 18.32 -8.23 -13.57
C ARG A 73 19.35 -8.37 -14.70
N LYS A 74 19.13 -9.22 -15.70
CA LYS A 74 19.99 -9.31 -16.89
C LYS A 74 19.96 -8.01 -17.71
N VAL A 75 18.77 -7.38 -17.82
CA VAL A 75 18.58 -6.15 -18.59
C VAL A 75 18.91 -4.91 -17.75
N ASN A 76 18.40 -4.86 -16.52
CA ASN A 76 18.62 -3.75 -15.60
C ASN A 76 19.07 -4.26 -14.22
N ARG A 77 20.38 -4.25 -13.98
CA ARG A 77 20.98 -4.71 -12.72
C ARG A 77 20.56 -3.87 -11.50
N LYS A 78 20.12 -2.62 -11.71
CA LYS A 78 19.71 -1.70 -10.67
C LYS A 78 18.19 -1.69 -10.44
N ALA A 79 17.43 -2.48 -11.19
CA ALA A 79 15.99 -2.57 -11.02
C ALA A 79 15.64 -3.00 -9.58
N VAL A 80 14.67 -2.36 -8.97
CA VAL A 80 14.11 -2.78 -7.69
C VAL A 80 13.09 -3.88 -7.96
N ILE A 81 13.30 -5.05 -7.38
CA ILE A 81 12.39 -6.18 -7.50
C ILE A 81 11.45 -6.20 -6.29
N ILE A 82 10.17 -6.05 -6.55
CA ILE A 82 9.11 -6.12 -5.57
C ILE A 82 8.40 -7.47 -5.74
N GLY A 83 8.47 -8.30 -4.72
CA GLY A 83 7.78 -9.59 -4.70
C GLY A 83 6.46 -9.55 -3.95
N PHE A 84 5.70 -10.61 -4.12
CA PHE A 84 4.50 -11.02 -3.38
C PHE A 84 3.21 -10.29 -3.77
N GLY A 85 3.05 -8.97 -3.62
CA GLY A 85 1.76 -8.30 -3.79
C GLY A 85 0.66 -9.01 -2.99
N LEU A 86 0.91 -9.25 -1.69
CA LEU A 86 0.06 -10.11 -0.85
C LEU A 86 -1.35 -9.54 -0.68
N SER A 87 -2.37 -10.38 -0.85
CA SER A 87 -3.71 -10.09 -0.35
C SER A 87 -3.70 -10.14 1.18
N GLY A 88 -4.01 -9.03 1.85
CA GLY A 88 -3.84 -8.89 3.28
C GLY A 88 -2.37 -8.78 3.71
N VAL A 89 -2.13 -9.10 4.98
CA VAL A 89 -0.79 -9.07 5.60
C VAL A 89 -0.46 -10.42 6.27
N PRO A 90 -0.53 -11.55 5.55
CA PRO A 90 -0.24 -12.86 6.13
C PRO A 90 1.27 -13.07 6.29
N THR A 91 1.65 -13.91 7.25
CA THR A 91 3.05 -14.33 7.43
C THR A 91 3.30 -15.77 6.99
N ALA A 92 2.30 -16.64 7.09
CA ALA A 92 2.49 -18.08 6.84
C ALA A 92 2.78 -18.42 5.38
N TRP A 93 2.07 -17.79 4.43
CA TRP A 93 2.26 -18.06 3.01
C TRP A 93 3.60 -17.49 2.48
N PRO A 94 3.94 -16.20 2.71
CA PRO A 94 5.23 -15.67 2.29
C PRO A 94 6.42 -16.35 2.95
N LYS A 95 6.29 -16.85 4.18
CA LYS A 95 7.32 -17.66 4.83
C LYS A 95 7.68 -18.88 3.96
N LYS A 96 6.70 -19.61 3.44
CA LYS A 96 6.95 -20.79 2.59
C LYS A 96 7.73 -20.40 1.33
N VAL A 97 7.38 -19.30 0.68
CA VAL A 97 8.10 -18.80 -0.50
C VAL A 97 9.53 -18.41 -0.12
N MET A 98 9.72 -17.68 0.99
CA MET A 98 11.04 -17.27 1.44
C MET A 98 11.94 -18.45 1.85
N ASP A 99 11.37 -19.51 2.42
CA ASP A 99 12.11 -20.75 2.72
C ASP A 99 12.65 -21.36 1.41
N ILE A 100 11.84 -21.45 0.35
CA ILE A 100 12.27 -21.94 -0.97
C ILE A 100 13.37 -21.05 -1.55
N LEU A 101 13.21 -19.74 -1.50
CA LEU A 101 14.24 -18.80 -1.99
C LEU A 101 15.56 -18.96 -1.22
N LYS A 102 15.48 -19.18 0.09
CA LYS A 102 16.66 -19.42 0.95
C LYS A 102 17.36 -20.71 0.58
N ASP A 103 16.61 -21.81 0.43
CA ASP A 103 17.17 -23.12 0.05
C ASP A 103 17.87 -23.08 -1.31
N ARG A 104 17.36 -22.25 -2.23
CA ARG A 104 17.94 -22.02 -3.56
C ARG A 104 19.01 -20.93 -3.58
N LYS A 105 19.33 -20.29 -2.47
CA LYS A 105 20.28 -19.18 -2.36
C LYS A 105 19.89 -17.99 -3.26
N LYS A 106 18.59 -17.68 -3.31
CA LYS A 106 17.97 -16.63 -4.16
C LYS A 106 17.30 -15.52 -3.36
N THR A 107 17.50 -15.45 -2.04
CA THR A 107 16.89 -14.45 -1.18
C THR A 107 17.25 -13.01 -1.61
N ASP A 108 18.47 -12.81 -2.15
CA ASP A 108 18.94 -11.50 -2.60
C ASP A 108 18.30 -11.01 -3.91
N LEU A 109 17.44 -11.80 -4.55
CA LEU A 109 16.69 -11.36 -5.73
C LEU A 109 15.61 -10.32 -5.38
N ILE A 110 15.12 -10.32 -4.14
CA ILE A 110 14.00 -9.46 -3.71
C ILE A 110 14.55 -8.27 -2.92
N ASP A 111 14.17 -7.06 -3.34
CA ASP A 111 14.47 -5.82 -2.63
C ASP A 111 13.33 -5.39 -1.71
N MET A 112 12.07 -5.64 -2.13
CA MET A 112 10.88 -5.25 -1.39
C MET A 112 9.81 -6.33 -1.42
N VAL A 113 8.99 -6.36 -0.37
CA VAL A 113 7.79 -7.21 -0.26
C VAL A 113 6.57 -6.33 -0.24
N SER A 114 5.68 -6.54 -1.21
CA SER A 114 4.42 -5.82 -1.36
C SER A 114 3.29 -6.55 -0.64
N PHE A 115 2.38 -5.77 -0.06
CA PHE A 115 1.17 -6.25 0.63
C PHE A 115 0.02 -5.25 0.50
N HIS A 116 -1.24 -5.74 0.66
CA HIS A 116 -2.49 -5.00 0.46
C HIS A 116 -3.34 -5.00 1.73
N PRO A 117 -3.15 -4.05 2.66
CA PRO A 117 -3.77 -4.07 3.98
C PRO A 117 -5.17 -3.46 3.98
N TYR A 118 -6.14 -4.16 3.41
CA TYR A 118 -7.54 -3.75 3.42
C TYR A 118 -8.22 -4.05 4.75
N TYR A 119 -8.03 -3.18 5.74
CA TYR A 119 -8.62 -3.28 7.08
C TYR A 119 -9.67 -2.17 7.28
N PRO A 120 -10.90 -2.46 7.75
CA PRO A 120 -11.91 -1.43 7.97
C PRO A 120 -11.47 -0.34 8.94
N ASN A 121 -10.79 -0.69 10.04
CA ASN A 121 -9.98 0.25 10.79
C ASN A 121 -8.53 0.16 10.28
N PRO A 122 -8.00 1.19 9.59
CA PRO A 122 -6.68 1.12 8.97
C PRO A 122 -5.54 0.93 9.98
N ASP A 123 -5.75 1.31 11.25
CA ASP A 123 -4.74 1.20 12.31
C ASP A 123 -4.52 -0.26 12.75
N ASN A 124 -5.55 -1.11 12.63
CA ASN A 124 -5.47 -2.51 13.02
C ASN A 124 -4.47 -3.34 12.19
N ALA A 125 -4.07 -2.85 11.02
CA ALA A 125 -3.05 -3.51 10.21
C ALA A 125 -1.63 -3.42 10.80
N THR A 126 -1.38 -2.51 11.73
CA THR A 126 -0.03 -2.21 12.23
C THR A 126 0.68 -3.44 12.81
N THR A 127 0.00 -4.22 13.64
CA THR A 127 0.59 -5.43 14.26
C THR A 127 1.00 -6.47 13.22
N ASP A 128 0.14 -6.70 12.22
CA ASP A 128 0.41 -7.68 11.16
C ASP A 128 1.52 -7.20 10.24
N ILE A 129 1.59 -5.89 9.96
CA ILE A 129 2.68 -5.29 9.18
C ILE A 129 4.02 -5.45 9.90
N LEU A 130 4.09 -5.20 11.20
CA LEU A 130 5.31 -5.38 11.99
C LEU A 130 5.72 -6.86 12.06
N ALA A 131 4.77 -7.77 12.13
CA ALA A 131 5.04 -9.21 12.07
C ALA A 131 5.61 -9.63 10.71
N LEU A 132 5.06 -9.10 9.61
CA LEU A 132 5.57 -9.35 8.27
C LEU A 132 6.98 -8.76 8.09
N ASP A 133 7.23 -7.54 8.56
CA ASP A 133 8.55 -6.91 8.52
C ASP A 133 9.60 -7.73 9.28
N SER A 134 9.27 -8.15 10.50
CA SER A 134 10.14 -9.01 11.31
C SER A 134 10.45 -10.34 10.60
N LEU A 135 9.43 -10.96 9.98
CA LEU A 135 9.62 -12.18 9.21
C LEU A 135 10.58 -11.93 8.04
N MET A 136 10.39 -10.89 7.24
CA MET A 136 11.25 -10.60 6.10
C MET A 136 12.67 -10.29 6.51
N LYS A 137 12.87 -9.53 7.56
CA LYS A 137 14.20 -9.22 8.12
C LYS A 137 14.94 -10.44 8.66
N SER A 138 14.22 -11.49 9.06
CA SER A 138 14.84 -12.77 9.45
C SER A 138 15.53 -13.50 8.27
N TYR A 139 15.14 -13.21 7.04
CA TYR A 139 15.78 -13.74 5.84
C TYR A 139 16.86 -12.80 5.30
N SER A 140 16.58 -11.50 5.25
CA SER A 140 17.55 -10.47 4.87
C SER A 140 17.18 -9.10 5.47
N PRO A 141 18.09 -8.43 6.18
CA PRO A 141 17.86 -7.09 6.74
C PRO A 141 17.68 -6.01 5.66
N LYS A 142 17.99 -6.33 4.40
CA LYS A 142 17.89 -5.40 3.28
C LYS A 142 16.47 -5.33 2.70
N ILE A 143 15.66 -6.37 2.92
CA ILE A 143 14.29 -6.41 2.40
C ILE A 143 13.45 -5.33 3.10
N LYS A 144 12.81 -4.49 2.30
CA LYS A 144 11.88 -3.46 2.78
C LYS A 144 10.44 -3.87 2.50
N LEU A 145 9.52 -3.31 3.25
CA LEU A 145 8.10 -3.43 2.96
C LEU A 145 7.64 -2.33 2.00
N PHE A 146 6.64 -2.66 1.19
CA PHE A 146 5.95 -1.75 0.29
C PHE A 146 4.44 -1.99 0.39
N GLN A 147 3.70 -0.97 0.74
CA GLN A 147 2.24 -1.04 0.69
C GLN A 147 1.81 -0.80 -0.77
N GLY A 148 1.70 -1.90 -1.54
CA GLY A 148 1.52 -1.87 -2.99
C GLY A 148 0.11 -1.56 -3.45
N GLU A 149 -0.89 -1.82 -2.60
CA GLU A 149 -2.29 -1.56 -2.91
C GLU A 149 -3.12 -1.48 -1.64
N THR A 150 -3.82 -0.36 -1.44
CA THR A 150 -4.91 -0.26 -0.48
C THR A 150 -5.75 0.97 -0.75
N GLY A 151 -6.99 0.97 -0.30
CA GLY A 151 -7.92 2.07 -0.47
C GLY A 151 -9.22 1.77 0.25
N CYS A 152 -10.15 2.68 0.17
CA CYS A 152 -11.43 2.58 0.85
C CYS A 152 -12.57 2.87 -0.12
N PRO A 153 -13.69 2.11 -0.08
CA PRO A 153 -14.88 2.46 -0.85
C PRO A 153 -15.45 3.81 -0.39
N SER A 154 -16.07 4.53 -1.30
CA SER A 154 -16.78 5.78 -1.00
C SER A 154 -18.28 5.61 -0.78
N ILE A 155 -18.78 4.39 -0.95
CA ILE A 155 -20.17 3.97 -0.73
C ILE A 155 -20.21 2.53 -0.25
N LEU A 156 -21.36 2.07 0.23
CA LEU A 156 -21.59 0.64 0.49
C LEU A 156 -21.40 -0.17 -0.80
N GLU A 157 -20.55 -1.17 -0.76
CA GLU A 157 -20.32 -2.13 -1.84
C GLU A 157 -20.59 -3.56 -1.37
N TYR A 158 -20.94 -4.45 -2.31
CA TYR A 158 -21.25 -5.85 -2.04
C TYR A 158 -20.19 -6.83 -2.61
N GLY A 159 -19.17 -6.29 -3.24
CA GLY A 159 -18.02 -7.03 -3.78
C GLY A 159 -16.72 -6.31 -3.49
N HIS A 160 -15.60 -6.97 -3.78
CA HIS A 160 -14.24 -6.50 -3.53
C HIS A 160 -13.86 -6.40 -2.04
N ALA A 161 -12.72 -5.80 -1.78
CA ALA A 161 -12.24 -5.58 -0.42
C ALA A 161 -13.15 -4.61 0.35
N MET A 162 -13.26 -4.80 1.66
CA MET A 162 -14.02 -3.96 2.58
C MET A 162 -15.50 -3.76 2.22
N ASN A 163 -16.11 -4.74 1.54
CA ASN A 163 -17.54 -4.76 1.27
C ASN A 163 -18.36 -4.91 2.56
N HIS A 164 -19.68 -4.69 2.46
CA HIS A 164 -20.64 -4.82 3.56
C HIS A 164 -20.47 -3.82 4.73
N TYR A 165 -19.65 -2.79 4.56
CA TYR A 165 -19.57 -1.67 5.49
C TYR A 165 -20.25 -0.44 4.89
N GLU A 166 -20.88 0.36 5.74
CA GLU A 166 -21.50 1.63 5.32
C GLU A 166 -20.42 2.69 5.14
N TRP A 167 -19.78 2.68 3.98
CA TRP A 167 -18.81 3.68 3.58
C TRP A 167 -19.48 4.96 3.07
N SER A 168 -18.75 6.06 3.17
CA SER A 168 -19.08 7.36 2.60
C SER A 168 -17.82 8.04 2.09
N GLU A 169 -17.96 9.12 1.34
CA GLU A 169 -16.81 9.88 0.82
C GLU A 169 -16.00 10.53 1.95
N TYR A 170 -16.63 10.89 3.08
CA TYR A 170 -15.92 11.39 4.27
C TYR A 170 -15.16 10.27 5.00
N LYS A 171 -15.79 9.12 5.17
CA LYS A 171 -15.11 7.96 5.76
C LYS A 171 -13.92 7.54 4.90
N GLN A 172 -14.06 7.57 3.57
CA GLN A 172 -12.96 7.31 2.64
C GLN A 172 -11.80 8.28 2.87
N ALA A 173 -12.06 9.59 2.89
CA ALA A 173 -11.03 10.60 3.10
C ALA A 173 -10.27 10.39 4.42
N LYS A 174 -11.00 10.20 5.52
CA LYS A 174 -10.40 9.94 6.85
C LYS A 174 -9.60 8.62 6.86
N TRP A 175 -10.09 7.60 6.18
CA TRP A 175 -9.43 6.30 6.09
C TRP A 175 -8.09 6.41 5.35
N ASP A 176 -8.11 7.05 4.17
CA ASP A 176 -6.92 7.23 3.34
C ASP A 176 -5.84 8.01 4.09
N LEU A 177 -6.20 9.11 4.77
CA LEU A 177 -5.27 9.89 5.59
C LEU A 177 -4.64 9.07 6.72
N ARG A 178 -5.45 8.31 7.46
CA ARG A 178 -4.98 7.48 8.57
C ARG A 178 -4.06 6.37 8.06
N ARG A 179 -4.39 5.75 6.92
CA ARG A 179 -3.52 4.74 6.30
C ARG A 179 -2.18 5.34 5.90
N MET A 180 -2.18 6.47 5.22
CA MET A 180 -0.95 7.15 4.82
C MET A 180 -0.11 7.58 6.03
N ALA A 181 -0.75 8.10 7.09
CA ALA A 181 -0.06 8.46 8.33
C ALA A 181 0.59 7.26 9.02
N ASN A 182 -0.10 6.11 9.05
CA ASN A 182 0.46 4.87 9.58
C ASN A 182 1.62 4.33 8.73
N ASP A 183 1.50 4.34 7.40
CA ASP A 183 2.57 3.91 6.52
C ASP A 183 3.80 4.82 6.66
N PHE A 184 3.58 6.14 6.74
CA PHE A 184 4.65 7.10 7.03
C PHE A 184 5.34 6.80 8.36
N ARG A 185 4.56 6.59 9.45
CA ARG A 185 5.11 6.24 10.77
C ARG A 185 5.99 5.00 10.74
N LEU A 186 5.67 4.03 9.89
CA LEU A 186 6.39 2.78 9.72
C LEU A 186 7.50 2.86 8.65
N GLU A 187 7.74 4.03 8.07
CA GLU A 187 8.68 4.25 6.96
C GLU A 187 8.39 3.35 5.74
N ILE A 188 7.12 3.11 5.48
CA ILE A 188 6.65 2.29 4.35
C ILE A 188 6.13 3.20 3.25
N MET A 189 6.59 2.94 2.01
CA MET A 189 6.05 3.60 0.83
C MET A 189 4.59 3.16 0.63
N SER A 190 3.70 4.12 0.47
CA SER A 190 2.25 3.93 0.38
C SER A 190 1.73 4.13 -1.05
N ASN A 191 0.77 3.31 -1.45
CA ASN A 191 0.07 3.43 -2.73
C ASN A 191 -1.44 3.37 -2.50
N ILE A 192 -2.16 4.40 -2.94
CA ILE A 192 -3.63 4.45 -2.81
C ILE A 192 -4.30 3.87 -4.04
N PHE A 193 -5.12 2.86 -3.83
CA PHE A 193 -6.00 2.27 -4.83
C PHE A 193 -7.41 2.87 -4.65
N THR A 194 -7.87 3.78 -5.53
CA THR A 194 -7.26 4.10 -6.82
C THR A 194 -7.52 5.57 -7.21
N MET A 195 -6.87 6.07 -8.25
CA MET A 195 -7.07 7.45 -8.69
C MET A 195 -8.51 7.71 -9.16
N VAL A 196 -9.11 6.77 -9.90
CA VAL A 196 -10.47 6.89 -10.46
C VAL A 196 -11.26 5.64 -10.16
N ASP A 197 -12.60 5.73 -10.10
CA ASP A 197 -13.46 4.56 -9.98
C ASP A 197 -13.20 3.58 -11.14
N LEU A 198 -13.21 2.29 -10.84
CA LEU A 198 -12.99 1.24 -11.83
C LEU A 198 -14.31 0.63 -12.26
N GLN A 199 -14.47 0.47 -13.55
CA GLN A 199 -15.65 -0.19 -14.13
C GLN A 199 -15.30 -1.62 -14.49
N TYR A 200 -15.97 -2.56 -13.85
CA TYR A 200 -16.04 -3.96 -14.24
C TYR A 200 -17.29 -4.21 -15.09
N GLU A 201 -17.43 -5.42 -15.65
CA GLU A 201 -18.52 -5.76 -16.54
C GLU A 201 -19.91 -5.44 -15.94
N ASN A 202 -20.10 -5.78 -14.66
CA ASN A 202 -21.40 -5.71 -13.98
C ASN A 202 -21.44 -4.73 -12.80
N MET A 203 -20.36 -4.00 -12.51
CA MET A 203 -20.30 -3.12 -11.35
C MET A 203 -19.28 -2.00 -11.51
N LEU A 204 -19.51 -0.93 -10.76
CA LEU A 204 -18.56 0.15 -10.55
C LEU A 204 -17.92 -0.05 -9.17
N GLN A 205 -16.60 -0.14 -9.11
CA GLN A 205 -15.84 -0.13 -7.86
C GLN A 205 -15.53 1.32 -7.46
N SER A 206 -16.12 1.78 -6.37
CA SER A 206 -16.11 3.19 -5.94
C SER A 206 -14.95 3.53 -5.02
N PHE A 207 -13.75 3.06 -5.33
CA PHE A 207 -12.51 3.32 -4.58
C PHE A 207 -11.75 4.56 -5.07
N GLY A 208 -12.19 5.15 -6.18
CA GLY A 208 -11.49 6.28 -6.78
C GLY A 208 -11.46 7.52 -5.89
N LEU A 209 -10.34 8.23 -5.87
CA LEU A 209 -10.27 9.61 -5.38
C LEU A 209 -11.09 10.55 -6.25
N ILE A 210 -11.29 10.17 -7.50
CA ILE A 210 -12.09 10.89 -8.50
C ILE A 210 -13.26 10.00 -8.90
N ARG A 211 -14.47 10.54 -8.76
CA ARG A 211 -15.68 9.84 -9.18
C ARG A 211 -15.79 9.78 -10.69
N MET A 212 -16.02 8.56 -11.19
CA MET A 212 -16.31 8.30 -12.58
C MET A 212 -17.77 7.85 -12.75
N ASN A 213 -18.32 8.04 -13.95
CA ASN A 213 -19.60 7.45 -14.33
C ASN A 213 -19.40 6.22 -15.23
N LEU A 214 -20.49 5.48 -15.51
CA LEU A 214 -20.47 4.30 -16.37
C LEU A 214 -20.04 4.58 -17.81
N ARG A 215 -20.01 5.85 -18.24
CA ARG A 215 -19.49 6.28 -19.53
C ARG A 215 -17.98 6.64 -19.48
N LYS A 216 -17.29 6.28 -18.41
CA LYS A 216 -15.88 6.53 -18.15
C LYS A 216 -15.52 8.04 -18.20
N LYS A 217 -16.46 8.90 -17.79
CA LYS A 217 -16.22 10.34 -17.68
C LYS A 217 -16.07 10.73 -16.23
N VAL A 218 -15.14 11.64 -15.96
CA VAL A 218 -14.97 12.28 -14.66
C VAL A 218 -16.25 13.05 -14.32
N VAL A 219 -16.75 12.85 -13.09
CA VAL A 219 -17.90 13.57 -12.54
C VAL A 219 -17.41 14.67 -11.61
N TYR A 220 -16.64 14.33 -10.58
CA TYR A 220 -15.98 15.29 -9.68
C TYR A 220 -14.84 14.60 -8.90
N LYS A 221 -14.03 15.44 -8.24
CA LYS A 221 -13.02 15.01 -7.26
C LYS A 221 -13.68 14.87 -5.89
N ARG A 222 -13.48 13.74 -5.23
CA ARG A 222 -14.01 13.49 -3.88
C ARG A 222 -13.23 14.24 -2.80
N PRO A 223 -13.75 14.39 -1.57
CA PRO A 223 -12.97 14.90 -0.44
C PRO A 223 -11.63 14.19 -0.27
N SER A 224 -11.60 12.86 -0.46
CA SER A 224 -10.37 12.04 -0.41
C SER A 224 -9.30 12.48 -1.41
N TYR A 225 -9.67 13.03 -2.58
CA TYR A 225 -8.69 13.56 -3.53
C TYR A 225 -7.90 14.72 -2.92
N TYR A 226 -8.59 15.66 -2.31
CA TYR A 226 -7.95 16.83 -1.71
C TYR A 226 -7.17 16.45 -0.45
N ALA A 227 -7.73 15.57 0.38
CA ALA A 227 -7.08 15.06 1.57
C ALA A 227 -5.75 14.36 1.23
N VAL A 228 -5.75 13.44 0.26
CA VAL A 228 -4.53 12.77 -0.22
C VAL A 228 -3.57 13.76 -0.86
N GLN A 229 -4.05 14.73 -1.66
CA GLN A 229 -3.21 15.77 -2.25
C GLN A 229 -2.48 16.59 -1.17
N HIS A 230 -3.18 17.00 -0.10
CA HIS A 230 -2.57 17.71 1.01
C HIS A 230 -1.53 16.83 1.73
N MET A 231 -1.89 15.58 2.05
CA MET A 231 -0.98 14.65 2.72
C MET A 231 0.30 14.42 1.91
N VAL A 232 0.19 14.18 0.61
CA VAL A 232 1.36 14.00 -0.28
C VAL A 232 2.23 15.27 -0.33
N SER A 233 1.63 16.46 -0.23
CA SER A 233 2.40 17.71 -0.21
C SER A 233 3.17 17.92 1.09
N LEU A 234 2.70 17.35 2.20
CA LEU A 234 3.35 17.39 3.51
C LEU A 234 4.41 16.29 3.66
N LEU A 235 4.07 15.07 3.24
CA LEU A 235 4.93 13.89 3.36
C LEU A 235 5.85 13.72 2.14
N THR A 236 6.74 14.67 1.96
CA THR A 236 7.76 14.62 0.89
C THR A 236 8.91 13.70 1.28
N THR A 237 9.78 13.37 0.33
CA THR A 237 11.03 12.61 0.59
C THR A 237 12.02 13.33 1.50
N LYS A 238 11.75 14.59 1.87
CA LYS A 238 12.59 15.43 2.74
C LYS A 238 12.16 15.43 4.20
N VAL A 239 11.13 14.66 4.53
CA VAL A 239 10.65 14.54 5.91
C VAL A 239 10.66 13.08 6.35
N HIS A 240 10.90 12.87 7.64
CA HIS A 240 11.04 11.55 8.24
C HIS A 240 10.18 11.47 9.50
N PRO A 241 9.60 10.31 9.82
CA PRO A 241 8.89 10.11 11.08
C PRO A 241 9.85 10.02 12.25
N PHE A 242 9.32 10.30 13.43
CA PHE A 242 9.97 9.96 14.70
C PHE A 242 8.90 9.77 15.78
N ASP A 243 9.23 9.00 16.81
CA ASP A 243 8.35 8.78 17.96
C ASP A 243 8.25 10.07 18.78
N LEU A 244 7.01 10.51 18.99
CA LEU A 244 6.70 11.73 19.72
C LEU A 244 5.91 11.39 20.97
N GLU A 245 6.43 11.78 22.14
CA GLU A 245 5.70 11.66 23.40
C GLU A 245 4.71 12.82 23.57
N VAL A 246 3.45 12.44 23.76
CA VAL A 246 2.35 13.39 23.95
C VAL A 246 1.54 12.99 25.18
N ASP A 247 1.41 13.90 26.14
CA ASP A 247 0.42 13.80 27.22
C ASP A 247 -0.88 14.45 26.73
N HIS A 248 -2.01 13.78 26.87
CA HIS A 248 -3.30 14.28 26.40
C HIS A 248 -4.44 13.87 27.32
N ASN A 249 -5.54 14.63 27.27
CA ASN A 249 -6.77 14.36 28.01
C ASN A 249 -7.89 13.75 27.14
N ALA A 250 -7.56 13.29 25.93
CA ALA A 250 -8.54 12.61 25.09
C ALA A 250 -9.09 11.36 25.80
N THR A 251 -10.39 11.14 25.65
CA THR A 251 -11.09 9.97 26.21
C THR A 251 -10.97 8.73 25.31
N ARG A 252 -10.46 8.90 24.12
CA ARG A 252 -10.26 7.87 23.09
C ARG A 252 -8.78 7.67 22.80
N GLU A 253 -8.44 6.54 22.23
CA GLU A 253 -7.07 6.27 21.80
C GLU A 253 -6.64 7.19 20.67
N ILE A 254 -5.49 7.82 20.83
CA ILE A 254 -4.87 8.69 19.84
C ILE A 254 -3.57 8.05 19.35
N SER A 255 -3.42 7.99 18.04
CA SER A 255 -2.14 7.75 17.40
C SER A 255 -1.44 9.07 17.09
N VAL A 256 -0.12 9.07 17.25
CA VAL A 256 0.73 10.25 17.06
C VAL A 256 1.97 9.86 16.26
N VAL A 257 2.43 10.76 15.41
CA VAL A 257 3.74 10.66 14.77
C VAL A 257 4.35 12.06 14.63
N GLY A 258 5.59 12.22 15.05
CA GLY A 258 6.38 13.42 14.81
C GLY A 258 6.95 13.44 13.39
N ILE A 259 7.13 14.63 12.85
CA ILE A 259 7.70 14.87 11.51
C ILE A 259 8.96 15.73 11.68
N LYS A 260 10.10 15.23 11.22
CA LYS A 260 11.38 15.97 11.18
C LYS A 260 11.88 16.12 9.75
N ASP A 261 12.62 17.18 9.48
CA ASP A 261 13.31 17.37 8.21
C ASP A 261 14.64 16.58 8.14
N GLU A 262 15.34 16.69 7.01
CA GLU A 262 16.64 16.03 6.77
C GLU A 262 17.73 16.49 7.76
N ALA A 263 17.59 17.67 8.36
CA ALA A 263 18.50 18.18 9.40
C ALA A 263 18.16 17.67 10.81
N GLY A 264 17.07 16.88 10.94
CA GLY A 264 16.57 16.38 12.22
C GLY A 264 15.74 17.37 13.02
N LYS A 265 15.43 18.54 12.44
CA LYS A 265 14.56 19.54 13.07
C LYS A 265 13.10 19.10 12.96
N THR A 266 12.38 19.14 14.07
CA THR A 266 10.93 18.91 14.07
C THR A 266 10.21 20.02 13.30
N VAL A 267 9.39 19.61 12.33
CA VAL A 267 8.62 20.51 11.46
C VAL A 267 7.12 20.32 11.62
N GLY A 268 6.68 19.26 12.29
CA GLY A 268 5.25 19.02 12.55
C GLY A 268 4.98 17.74 13.33
N ALA A 269 3.71 17.46 13.52
CA ALA A 269 3.19 16.21 14.05
C ALA A 269 1.83 15.91 13.42
N MET A 270 1.48 14.64 13.29
CA MET A 270 0.16 14.17 12.92
C MET A 270 -0.46 13.42 14.09
N LEU A 271 -1.74 13.66 14.33
CA LEU A 271 -2.50 13.05 15.41
C LEU A 271 -3.87 12.64 14.87
N TRP A 272 -4.35 11.47 15.29
CA TRP A 272 -5.67 10.99 14.89
C TRP A 272 -6.24 9.99 15.91
N TYR A 273 -7.56 9.88 15.97
CA TYR A 273 -8.20 8.80 16.71
C TYR A 273 -8.02 7.47 15.97
N SER A 274 -7.48 6.45 16.64
CA SER A 274 -7.12 5.14 16.06
C SER A 274 -7.99 3.97 16.51
N ASP A 275 -8.84 4.17 17.51
CA ASP A 275 -9.61 3.14 18.21
C ASP A 275 -10.74 2.48 17.39
N GLN A 276 -11.22 3.10 16.33
CA GLN A 276 -12.35 2.58 15.54
C GLN A 276 -12.27 2.95 14.05
N MET A 277 -13.12 2.31 13.24
CA MET A 277 -13.34 2.73 11.85
C MET A 277 -13.66 4.23 11.75
N PRO A 278 -13.26 4.89 10.65
CA PRO A 278 -13.71 6.25 10.37
C PRO A 278 -15.23 6.38 10.38
N THR A 279 -15.73 7.49 10.90
CA THR A 279 -17.16 7.83 10.99
C THR A 279 -17.46 9.09 10.20
N ASP A 280 -18.74 9.35 9.92
CA ASP A 280 -19.20 10.59 9.28
C ASP A 280 -19.32 11.76 10.28
N VAL A 281 -18.97 11.53 11.54
CA VAL A 281 -19.03 12.58 12.58
C VAL A 281 -18.02 13.66 12.24
N LEU A 282 -18.48 14.91 12.18
CA LEU A 282 -17.70 16.11 11.93
C LEU A 282 -17.55 16.98 13.20
N GLU A 283 -18.12 16.51 14.32
CA GLU A 283 -17.97 17.20 15.60
C GLU A 283 -16.52 17.18 16.04
N LYS A 284 -16.07 18.33 16.56
CA LYS A 284 -14.71 18.52 17.04
C LYS A 284 -14.65 18.28 18.55
N ASP A 285 -13.71 17.43 18.94
CA ASP A 285 -13.39 17.25 20.36
C ASP A 285 -12.35 18.29 20.78
N ASN A 286 -12.56 18.89 21.95
CA ASN A 286 -11.55 19.73 22.56
C ASN A 286 -10.57 18.85 23.33
N VAL A 287 -9.39 18.66 22.77
CA VAL A 287 -8.32 17.88 23.40
C VAL A 287 -7.16 18.80 23.76
N SER A 288 -6.80 18.80 25.05
CA SER A 288 -5.56 19.45 25.50
C SER A 288 -4.40 18.48 25.36
N MET A 289 -3.31 18.94 24.75
CA MET A 289 -2.11 18.14 24.53
C MET A 289 -0.88 18.88 25.00
N THR A 290 0.04 18.15 25.57
CA THR A 290 1.41 18.61 25.86
C THR A 290 2.39 17.74 25.10
N ILE A 291 3.14 18.34 24.18
CA ILE A 291 4.16 17.65 23.40
C ILE A 291 5.49 17.87 24.09
N LYS A 292 6.11 16.79 24.58
CA LYS A 292 7.38 16.84 25.27
C LYS A 292 8.55 17.14 24.33
N GLY A 293 9.42 18.05 24.74
CA GLY A 293 10.65 18.34 23.98
C GLY A 293 10.45 19.17 22.71
N LEU A 294 9.25 19.72 22.49
CA LEU A 294 8.96 20.55 21.34
C LEU A 294 8.63 21.99 21.80
N ASP A 295 9.48 22.94 21.40
CA ASP A 295 9.20 24.37 21.55
C ASP A 295 8.51 24.87 20.26
N MET A 296 7.19 24.91 20.28
CA MET A 296 6.38 25.35 19.15
C MET A 296 6.21 26.88 19.17
N LYS A 297 6.87 27.54 18.23
CA LYS A 297 6.64 28.98 17.97
C LYS A 297 5.59 29.10 16.86
N ASP A 298 4.47 29.75 17.17
CA ASP A 298 3.38 30.01 16.24
C ASP A 298 2.90 28.76 15.47
N PRO A 299 2.44 27.69 16.17
CA PRO A 299 2.02 26.47 15.50
C PRO A 299 0.79 26.71 14.61
N VAL A 300 0.81 26.12 13.42
CA VAL A 300 -0.33 26.16 12.50
C VAL A 300 -1.04 24.81 12.58
N TYR A 301 -2.34 24.85 12.92
CA TYR A 301 -3.20 23.69 12.83
C TYR A 301 -3.71 23.52 11.39
N VAL A 302 -3.56 22.35 10.83
CA VAL A 302 -4.07 21.99 9.51
C VAL A 302 -5.01 20.79 9.67
N GLU A 303 -6.27 20.98 9.26
CA GLU A 303 -7.23 19.89 9.08
C GLU A 303 -7.22 19.55 7.59
N PRO A 304 -6.73 18.35 7.21
CA PRO A 304 -6.53 17.97 5.81
C PRO A 304 -7.83 17.61 5.08
#